data_4ed0bcb06adc0c7148ef8d36f3ba6230
#
_entry.id   4ed0bcb06adc0c7148ef8d36f3ba6230
#
_cell.length_a   1.000
_cell.length_b   1.000
_cell.length_c   1.000
_cell.angle_alpha   90.00
_cell.angle_beta   90.00
_cell.angle_gamma   90.00
#
_symmetry.space_group_name_H-M   'P 1'
#
loop_
_entity.id
_entity.type
_entity.pdbx_description
1 polymer ?
#
loop_
_entity_poly.entity_id
_entity_poly.type
_entity_poly.pdbx_seq_one_letter_code
_entity_poly.pdbx_strand_id
1 'polypeptide(L)'
;MLNNDDTTGYAGSYSGLSVGEVASRQQAGLVNRADSDASRSLADILRGNILTPFNALITALAVVVLVVNRNPINSLFFIAMLLNAVIGIIQELKAKAVLDKLVIVAKPRAKVVRDGQKKELDVGEIVQDDLIAVERGDQVVVDGEVIQSDGLEVDESLLTGEAD
;
A
#
# COMPACT_ATOMS: atom_id res chain seq x y z
N MET A 1 37.88 -16.78 5.38
CA MET A 1 36.88 -17.85 5.65
C MET A 1 36.35 -17.59 7.04
N LEU A 2 35.33 -16.73 7.15
CA LEU A 2 34.65 -16.40 8.41
C LEU A 2 33.37 -17.23 8.44
N ASN A 3 33.31 -18.11 9.44
CA ASN A 3 32.17 -18.98 9.68
C ASN A 3 30.92 -18.15 9.95
N ASN A 4 29.87 -18.41 9.19
CA ASN A 4 28.57 -17.73 9.22
C ASN A 4 27.58 -18.45 10.16
N ASP A 5 28.06 -18.96 11.32
CA ASP A 5 27.28 -19.86 12.20
C ASP A 5 26.91 -19.27 13.58
N ASP A 6 27.10 -17.95 13.80
CA ASP A 6 26.83 -17.36 15.12
C ASP A 6 25.44 -16.70 15.26
N THR A 7 24.51 -16.91 14.33
CA THR A 7 23.13 -16.39 14.44
C THR A 7 22.13 -17.31 15.14
N THR A 8 22.58 -18.45 15.66
CA THR A 8 21.72 -19.47 16.30
C THR A 8 21.46 -19.27 17.80
N GLY A 9 22.06 -18.25 18.44
CA GLY A 9 22.00 -18.11 19.90
C GLY A 9 20.66 -17.63 20.49
N TYR A 10 19.86 -16.89 19.76
CA TYR A 10 18.67 -16.21 20.32
C TYR A 10 17.32 -16.79 19.88
N ALA A 11 17.23 -17.45 18.74
CA ALA A 11 15.98 -18.07 18.26
C ALA A 11 15.60 -19.36 19.03
N GLY A 12 16.51 -19.93 19.81
CA GLY A 12 16.28 -21.21 20.51
C GLY A 12 15.41 -21.15 21.75
N SER A 13 15.09 -19.95 22.28
CA SER A 13 14.28 -19.79 23.50
C SER A 13 12.79 -19.58 23.22
N TYR A 14 12.42 -19.14 22.03
CA TYR A 14 11.04 -18.83 21.68
C TYR A 14 10.62 -19.59 20.41
N SER A 15 9.55 -20.38 20.52
CA SER A 15 9.05 -21.16 19.38
C SER A 15 8.19 -20.34 18.41
N GLY A 16 7.68 -19.19 18.85
CA GLY A 16 6.67 -18.43 18.11
C GLY A 16 5.35 -19.21 17.97
N LEU A 17 4.47 -18.72 17.10
CA LEU A 17 3.18 -19.34 16.84
C LEU A 17 3.31 -20.62 16.02
N SER A 18 2.48 -21.61 16.32
CA SER A 18 2.32 -22.82 15.52
C SER A 18 1.46 -22.55 14.27
N VAL A 19 1.57 -23.41 13.25
CA VAL A 19 0.74 -23.33 12.02
C VAL A 19 -0.76 -23.28 12.34
N GLY A 20 -1.22 -24.05 13.35
CA GLY A 20 -2.63 -24.06 13.74
C GLY A 20 -3.09 -22.75 14.36
N GLU A 21 -2.26 -22.12 15.20
CA GLU A 21 -2.55 -20.82 15.80
C GLU A 21 -2.57 -19.71 14.78
N VAL A 22 -1.65 -19.72 13.82
CA VAL A 22 -1.62 -18.78 12.69
C VAL A 22 -2.91 -18.89 11.88
N ALA A 23 -3.33 -20.11 11.51
CA ALA A 23 -4.55 -20.33 10.76
C ALA A 23 -5.80 -19.83 11.51
N SER A 24 -5.85 -20.05 12.82
CA SER A 24 -6.94 -19.55 13.69
C SER A 24 -7.02 -18.02 13.68
N ARG A 25 -5.86 -17.32 13.79
CA ARG A 25 -5.79 -15.85 13.76
C ARG A 25 -6.17 -15.30 12.40
N GLN A 26 -5.73 -15.95 11.33
CA GLN A 26 -6.13 -15.57 9.96
C GLN A 26 -7.65 -15.67 9.75
N GLN A 27 -8.28 -16.75 10.23
CA GLN A 27 -9.74 -16.93 10.17
C GLN A 27 -10.49 -15.90 11.03
N ALA A 28 -9.91 -15.50 12.16
CA ALA A 28 -10.45 -14.45 13.02
C ALA A 28 -10.25 -13.04 12.45
N GLY A 29 -9.51 -12.88 11.32
CA GLY A 29 -9.21 -11.58 10.73
C GLY A 29 -8.15 -10.78 11.48
N LEU A 30 -7.41 -11.41 12.39
CA LEU A 30 -6.32 -10.81 13.19
C LEU A 30 -5.00 -10.79 12.37
N VAL A 31 -5.07 -10.28 11.17
CA VAL A 31 -3.95 -10.14 10.22
C VAL A 31 -3.56 -8.68 10.16
N ASN A 32 -2.28 -8.41 10.04
CA ASN A 32 -1.83 -7.05 9.79
C ASN A 32 -2.28 -6.61 8.39
N ARG A 33 -3.34 -5.82 8.35
CA ARG A 33 -3.78 -5.16 7.12
C ARG A 33 -2.93 -3.92 6.92
N ALA A 34 -1.75 -4.10 6.32
CA ALA A 34 -1.09 -2.96 5.74
C ALA A 34 -2.06 -2.35 4.72
N ASP A 35 -2.44 -1.09 4.91
CA ASP A 35 -3.26 -0.35 3.95
C ASP A 35 -2.50 -0.28 2.62
N SER A 36 -2.64 -1.36 1.84
CA SER A 36 -2.11 -1.44 0.46
C SER A 36 -2.87 -0.54 -0.50
N ASP A 37 -3.87 0.19 0.00
CA ASP A 37 -4.78 1.04 -0.78
C ASP A 37 -4.26 2.45 -1.04
N ALA A 38 -2.95 2.67 -0.99
CA ALA A 38 -2.35 3.95 -1.43
C ALA A 38 -2.60 4.24 -2.93
N SER A 39 -3.06 3.26 -3.69
CA SER A 39 -3.32 3.35 -5.12
C SER A 39 -4.82 3.60 -5.37
N ARG A 40 -5.15 4.73 -6.02
CA ARG A 40 -6.53 5.09 -6.42
C ARG A 40 -7.20 3.95 -7.17
N SER A 41 -8.47 3.68 -6.88
CA SER A 41 -9.25 2.69 -7.62
C SER A 41 -9.54 3.17 -9.05
N LEU A 42 -9.81 2.24 -9.97
CA LEU A 42 -10.20 2.59 -11.34
C LEU A 42 -11.51 3.41 -11.35
N ALA A 43 -12.42 3.14 -10.43
CA ALA A 43 -13.65 3.88 -10.28
C ALA A 43 -13.42 5.33 -9.86
N ASP A 44 -12.45 5.58 -8.96
CA ASP A 44 -12.10 6.93 -8.51
C ASP A 44 -11.43 7.72 -9.64
N ILE A 45 -10.58 7.07 -10.44
CA ILE A 45 -9.96 7.67 -11.63
C ILE A 45 -11.04 8.12 -12.62
N LEU A 46 -11.97 7.24 -12.97
CA LEU A 46 -13.07 7.55 -13.89
C LEU A 46 -13.94 8.67 -13.34
N ARG A 47 -14.34 8.57 -12.07
CA ARG A 47 -15.20 9.56 -11.42
C ARG A 47 -14.52 10.93 -11.33
N GLY A 48 -13.23 10.96 -10.98
CA GLY A 48 -12.46 12.19 -10.86
C GLY A 48 -12.23 12.90 -12.19
N ASN A 49 -12.18 12.18 -13.31
CA ASN A 49 -11.98 12.77 -14.63
C ASN A 49 -13.31 13.10 -15.36
N ILE A 50 -14.40 12.38 -15.08
CA ILE A 50 -15.69 12.56 -15.76
C ILE A 50 -16.63 13.46 -14.94
N LEU A 51 -16.81 13.17 -13.65
CA LEU A 51 -17.78 13.84 -12.79
C LEU A 51 -17.18 15.06 -12.08
N THR A 52 -16.56 15.96 -12.83
CA THR A 52 -16.08 17.22 -12.29
C THR A 52 -17.17 18.31 -12.40
N PRO A 53 -17.19 19.30 -11.49
CA PRO A 53 -18.11 20.43 -11.59
C PRO A 53 -17.97 21.18 -12.92
N PHE A 54 -16.74 21.26 -13.44
CA PHE A 54 -16.45 21.86 -14.74
C PHE A 54 -17.10 21.09 -15.89
N ASN A 55 -16.94 19.75 -15.92
CA ASN A 55 -17.55 18.91 -16.96
C ASN A 55 -19.08 18.94 -16.87
N ALA A 56 -19.65 19.00 -15.68
CA ALA A 56 -21.08 19.14 -15.48
C ALA A 56 -21.61 20.48 -16.07
N LEU A 57 -20.89 21.57 -15.80
CA LEU A 57 -21.24 22.88 -16.36
C LEU A 57 -21.15 22.89 -17.90
N ILE A 58 -20.08 22.37 -18.47
CA ILE A 58 -19.90 22.28 -19.93
C ILE A 58 -20.99 21.41 -20.57
N THR A 59 -21.34 20.29 -19.92
CA THR A 59 -22.41 19.42 -20.40
C THR A 59 -23.75 20.13 -20.38
N ALA A 60 -24.09 20.83 -19.31
CA ALA A 60 -25.31 21.61 -19.21
C ALA A 60 -25.38 22.70 -20.29
N LEU A 61 -24.26 23.42 -20.51
CA LEU A 61 -24.18 24.44 -21.55
C LEU A 61 -24.34 23.84 -22.96
N ALA A 62 -23.73 22.67 -23.21
CA ALA A 62 -23.86 21.98 -24.50
C ALA A 62 -25.32 21.58 -24.78
N VAL A 63 -26.04 21.09 -23.76
CA VAL A 63 -27.48 20.77 -23.87
C VAL A 63 -28.28 22.02 -24.18
N VAL A 64 -28.07 23.12 -23.49
CA VAL A 64 -28.77 24.40 -23.74
C VAL A 64 -28.53 24.87 -25.18
N VAL A 65 -27.27 24.89 -25.63
CA VAL A 65 -26.91 25.29 -27.01
C VAL A 65 -27.57 24.41 -28.05
N LEU A 66 -27.60 23.09 -27.81
CA LEU A 66 -28.22 22.13 -28.74
C LEU A 66 -29.76 22.32 -28.84
N VAL A 67 -30.41 22.58 -27.69
CA VAL A 67 -31.87 22.82 -27.65
C VAL A 67 -32.22 24.13 -28.34
N VAL A 68 -31.48 25.19 -28.10
CA VAL A 68 -31.77 26.53 -28.63
C VAL A 68 -31.41 26.64 -30.12
N ASN A 69 -30.23 26.24 -30.51
CA ASN A 69 -29.74 26.43 -31.89
C ASN A 69 -30.03 25.25 -32.80
N ARG A 70 -30.35 24.05 -32.24
CA ARG A 70 -30.60 22.80 -32.97
C ARG A 70 -29.49 22.44 -34.00
N ASN A 71 -28.32 23.09 -33.90
CA ASN A 71 -27.18 22.83 -34.75
C ASN A 71 -26.07 22.18 -33.91
N PRO A 72 -25.71 20.91 -34.19
CA PRO A 72 -24.72 20.16 -33.39
C PRO A 72 -23.31 20.76 -33.54
N ILE A 73 -23.01 21.52 -34.60
CA ILE A 73 -21.72 22.16 -34.79
C ILE A 73 -21.40 23.14 -33.66
N ASN A 74 -22.42 23.81 -33.11
CA ASN A 74 -22.26 24.78 -32.04
C ASN A 74 -21.93 24.09 -30.66
N SER A 75 -22.01 22.76 -30.59
CA SER A 75 -21.66 21.97 -29.42
C SER A 75 -20.29 21.24 -29.57
N LEU A 76 -19.46 21.60 -30.54
CA LEU A 76 -18.13 20.98 -30.74
C LEU A 76 -17.20 21.12 -29.52
N PHE A 77 -17.38 22.16 -28.69
CA PHE A 77 -16.63 22.32 -27.45
C PHE A 77 -16.85 21.15 -26.48
N PHE A 78 -18.01 20.47 -26.57
CA PHE A 78 -18.28 19.28 -25.77
C PHE A 78 -17.36 18.11 -26.15
N ILE A 79 -17.06 17.97 -27.46
CA ILE A 79 -16.12 16.97 -27.95
C ILE A 79 -14.71 17.22 -27.39
N ALA A 80 -14.29 18.48 -27.37
CA ALA A 80 -13.00 18.86 -26.78
C ALA A 80 -12.93 18.50 -25.29
N MET A 81 -14.02 18.70 -24.54
CA MET A 81 -14.13 18.29 -23.15
C MET A 81 -13.99 16.76 -23.00
N LEU A 82 -14.69 15.98 -23.83
CA LEU A 82 -14.60 14.51 -23.80
C LEU A 82 -13.19 14.03 -24.10
N LEU A 83 -12.54 14.60 -25.11
CA LEU A 83 -11.15 14.27 -25.46
C LEU A 83 -10.21 14.57 -24.28
N ASN A 84 -10.39 15.71 -23.62
CA ASN A 84 -9.59 16.07 -22.46
C ASN A 84 -9.79 15.08 -21.31
N ALA A 85 -11.03 14.66 -21.02
CA ALA A 85 -11.31 13.64 -20.01
C ALA A 85 -10.67 12.29 -20.36
N VAL A 86 -10.71 11.87 -21.61
CA VAL A 86 -10.05 10.62 -22.07
C VAL A 86 -8.53 10.72 -21.89
N ILE A 87 -7.93 11.83 -22.27
CA ILE A 87 -6.49 12.06 -22.08
C ILE A 87 -6.13 11.99 -20.59
N GLY A 88 -6.90 12.66 -19.73
CA GLY A 88 -6.71 12.63 -18.28
C GLY A 88 -6.75 11.22 -17.71
N ILE A 89 -7.76 10.42 -18.10
CA ILE A 89 -7.88 9.02 -17.70
C ILE A 89 -6.65 8.21 -18.13
N ILE A 90 -6.22 8.34 -19.39
CA ILE A 90 -5.04 7.60 -19.90
C ILE A 90 -3.79 7.97 -19.12
N GLN A 91 -3.59 9.26 -18.84
CA GLN A 91 -2.42 9.74 -18.08
C GLN A 91 -2.43 9.19 -16.65
N GLU A 92 -3.58 9.22 -15.97
CA GLU A 92 -3.72 8.73 -14.59
C GLU A 92 -3.56 7.20 -14.52
N LEU A 93 -4.08 6.44 -15.50
CA LEU A 93 -3.87 5.00 -15.60
C LEU A 93 -2.40 4.64 -15.80
N LYS A 94 -1.68 5.41 -16.65
CA LYS A 94 -0.23 5.22 -16.84
C LYS A 94 0.53 5.52 -15.55
N ALA A 95 0.21 6.61 -14.86
CA ALA A 95 0.83 6.97 -13.60
C ALA A 95 0.59 5.89 -12.53
N LYS A 96 -0.67 5.40 -12.41
CA LYS A 96 -1.01 4.29 -11.53
C LYS A 96 -0.19 3.04 -11.84
N ALA A 97 -0.09 2.63 -13.10
CA ALA A 97 0.67 1.44 -13.49
C ALA A 97 2.16 1.53 -13.16
N VAL A 98 2.75 2.73 -13.18
CA VAL A 98 4.13 2.96 -12.75
C VAL A 98 4.25 2.86 -11.22
N LEU A 99 3.35 3.51 -10.48
CA LEU A 99 3.34 3.46 -9.02
C LEU A 99 3.12 2.03 -8.50
N ASP A 100 2.17 1.29 -9.07
CA ASP A 100 1.90 -0.09 -8.68
C ASP A 100 3.15 -1.00 -8.85
N LYS A 101 3.96 -0.78 -9.90
CA LYS A 101 5.23 -1.49 -10.08
C LYS A 101 6.26 -1.14 -9.00
N LEU A 102 6.34 0.12 -8.59
CA LEU A 102 7.27 0.56 -7.54
C LEU A 102 6.87 0.01 -6.17
N VAL A 103 5.58 -0.03 -5.87
CA VAL A 103 5.06 -0.59 -4.60
C VAL A 103 5.38 -2.07 -4.46
N ILE A 104 5.31 -2.85 -5.56
CA ILE A 104 5.66 -4.29 -5.53
C ILE A 104 7.13 -4.51 -5.13
N VAL A 105 8.04 -3.64 -5.59
CA VAL A 105 9.49 -3.76 -5.30
C VAL A 105 9.83 -3.30 -3.88
N ALA A 106 9.03 -2.40 -3.31
CA ALA A 106 9.27 -1.77 -2.01
C ALA A 106 8.45 -2.38 -0.86
N LYS A 107 7.78 -3.53 -1.06
CA LYS A 107 7.02 -4.16 0.02
C LYS A 107 7.95 -4.52 1.18
N PRO A 108 7.74 -3.93 2.36
CA PRO A 108 8.53 -4.28 3.52
C PRO A 108 8.26 -5.73 3.93
N ARG A 109 9.30 -6.41 4.38
CA ARG A 109 9.26 -7.78 4.87
C ARG A 109 9.70 -7.84 6.31
N ALA A 110 9.21 -8.81 7.03
CA ALA A 110 9.61 -9.07 8.41
C ALA A 110 10.11 -10.50 8.58
N LYS A 111 11.10 -10.67 9.45
CA LYS A 111 11.59 -11.98 9.87
C LYS A 111 10.73 -12.46 11.04
N VAL A 112 9.88 -13.42 10.80
CA VAL A 112 8.93 -13.96 11.80
C VAL A 112 9.37 -15.34 12.23
N VAL A 113 9.30 -15.62 13.53
CA VAL A 113 9.59 -16.94 14.10
C VAL A 113 8.28 -17.68 14.32
N ARG A 114 8.09 -18.79 13.61
CA ARG A 114 6.93 -19.69 13.74
C ARG A 114 7.43 -21.14 13.79
N ASP A 115 6.90 -21.94 14.69
CA ASP A 115 7.33 -23.33 14.94
C ASP A 115 8.86 -23.44 15.18
N GLY A 116 9.47 -22.46 15.83
CA GLY A 116 10.92 -22.41 16.07
C GLY A 116 11.76 -22.09 14.84
N GLN A 117 11.15 -21.77 13.70
CA GLN A 117 11.83 -21.44 12.46
C GLN A 117 11.66 -19.98 12.10
N LYS A 118 12.76 -19.30 11.75
CA LYS A 118 12.76 -17.94 11.23
C LYS A 118 12.36 -17.99 9.75
N LYS A 119 11.31 -17.23 9.39
CA LYS A 119 10.80 -17.11 8.01
C LYS A 119 10.62 -15.64 7.67
N GLU A 120 10.96 -15.27 6.46
CA GLU A 120 10.72 -13.92 5.93
C GLU A 120 9.33 -13.88 5.30
N LEU A 121 8.45 -13.01 5.83
CA LEU A 121 7.06 -12.87 5.40
C LEU A 121 6.78 -11.44 4.95
N ASP A 122 5.81 -11.29 4.05
CA ASP A 122 5.27 -9.97 3.71
C ASP A 122 4.48 -9.42 4.93
N VAL A 123 4.54 -8.11 5.14
CA VAL A 123 3.90 -7.45 6.30
C VAL A 123 2.41 -7.79 6.42
N GLY A 124 1.72 -7.98 5.29
CA GLY A 124 0.31 -8.38 5.24
C GLY A 124 0.03 -9.84 5.67
N GLU A 125 1.05 -10.68 5.82
CA GLU A 125 0.92 -12.07 6.27
C GLU A 125 1.19 -12.25 7.77
N ILE A 126 1.61 -11.17 8.44
CA ILE A 126 1.84 -11.13 9.89
C ILE A 126 0.48 -11.17 10.58
N VAL A 127 0.38 -12.00 11.60
CA VAL A 127 -0.82 -12.09 12.46
C VAL A 127 -0.53 -11.55 13.85
N GLN A 128 -1.58 -11.25 14.59
CA GLN A 128 -1.45 -10.82 15.99
C GLN A 128 -0.68 -11.87 16.80
N ASP A 129 0.18 -11.41 17.73
CA ASP A 129 1.06 -12.21 18.58
C ASP A 129 2.16 -13.00 17.81
N ASP A 130 2.44 -12.66 16.56
CA ASP A 130 3.63 -13.17 15.87
C ASP A 130 4.91 -12.69 16.56
N LEU A 131 5.88 -13.57 16.67
CA LEU A 131 7.20 -13.22 17.17
C LEU A 131 8.09 -12.74 16.02
N ILE A 132 8.52 -11.47 16.08
CA ILE A 132 9.34 -10.86 15.06
C ILE A 132 10.78 -10.75 15.54
N ALA A 133 11.72 -11.19 14.71
CA ALA A 133 13.14 -11.02 14.94
C ALA A 133 13.62 -9.78 14.17
N VAL A 134 14.07 -8.76 14.87
CA VAL A 134 14.60 -7.53 14.28
C VAL A 134 16.11 -7.55 14.40
N GLU A 135 16.82 -7.33 13.32
CA GLU A 135 18.27 -7.27 13.24
C GLU A 135 18.71 -5.85 12.86
N ARG A 136 20.00 -5.58 13.01
CA ARG A 136 20.55 -4.27 12.69
C ARG A 136 20.31 -3.91 11.22
N GLY A 137 19.65 -2.77 10.99
CA GLY A 137 19.29 -2.26 9.67
C GLY A 137 17.94 -2.75 9.16
N ASP A 138 17.25 -3.61 9.91
CA ASP A 138 15.87 -3.96 9.58
C ASP A 138 14.92 -2.80 9.91
N GLN A 139 13.85 -2.67 9.13
CA GLN A 139 12.78 -1.72 9.40
C GLN A 139 11.77 -2.35 10.36
N VAL A 140 11.36 -1.62 11.40
CA VAL A 140 10.21 -1.99 12.23
C VAL A 140 8.94 -1.73 11.43
N VAL A 141 8.24 -2.79 11.07
CA VAL A 141 7.10 -2.74 10.11
C VAL A 141 5.74 -2.94 10.76
N VAL A 142 5.70 -3.26 12.05
CA VAL A 142 4.49 -3.44 12.86
C VAL A 142 4.74 -2.96 14.28
N ASP A 143 3.68 -2.57 14.97
CA ASP A 143 3.72 -2.29 16.39
C ASP A 143 3.89 -3.57 17.18
N GLY A 144 4.66 -3.54 18.28
CA GLY A 144 4.93 -4.70 19.09
C GLY A 144 5.53 -4.35 20.45
N GLU A 145 5.59 -5.37 21.31
CA GLU A 145 6.25 -5.29 22.62
C GLU A 145 7.61 -5.98 22.53
N VAL A 146 8.65 -5.33 23.05
CA VAL A 146 10.01 -5.89 23.08
C VAL A 146 10.09 -6.94 24.19
N ILE A 147 10.20 -8.22 23.79
CA ILE A 147 10.33 -9.34 24.72
C ILE A 147 11.79 -9.52 25.16
N GLN A 148 12.72 -9.34 24.22
CA GLN A 148 14.16 -9.46 24.46
C GLN A 148 14.91 -8.50 23.55
N SER A 149 15.93 -7.83 24.09
CA SER A 149 16.81 -6.98 23.30
C SER A 149 18.25 -7.11 23.73
N ASP A 150 19.16 -6.90 22.79
CA ASP A 150 20.61 -6.78 23.03
C ASP A 150 21.08 -5.48 22.39
N GLY A 151 20.95 -4.35 23.14
CA GLY A 151 21.34 -3.03 22.70
C GLY A 151 20.46 -2.51 21.52
N LEU A 152 19.15 -2.72 21.58
CA LEU A 152 18.22 -2.22 20.56
C LEU A 152 18.20 -0.69 20.57
N GLU A 153 18.55 -0.10 19.43
CA GLU A 153 18.38 1.32 19.13
C GLU A 153 17.46 1.44 17.91
N VAL A 154 16.50 2.34 17.98
CA VAL A 154 15.52 2.56 16.90
C VAL A 154 15.66 4.00 16.42
N ASP A 155 15.85 4.18 15.11
CA ASP A 155 15.84 5.49 14.46
C ASP A 155 14.40 5.90 14.15
N GLU A 156 13.91 6.90 14.87
CA GLU A 156 12.55 7.45 14.71
C GLU A 156 12.53 8.73 13.86
N SER A 157 13.64 9.10 13.24
CA SER A 157 13.78 10.35 12.49
C SER A 157 12.73 10.51 11.39
N LEU A 158 12.29 9.42 10.78
CA LEU A 158 11.22 9.42 9.78
C LEU A 158 9.83 9.77 10.36
N LEU A 159 9.61 9.55 11.63
CA LEU A 159 8.34 9.86 12.33
C LEU A 159 8.39 11.23 12.97
N THR A 160 9.48 11.56 13.64
CA THR A 160 9.63 12.81 14.40
C THR A 160 10.13 13.96 13.53
N GLY A 161 10.82 13.67 12.43
CA GLY A 161 11.51 14.66 11.60
C GLY A 161 12.78 15.23 12.24
N GLU A 162 13.19 14.69 13.37
CA GLU A 162 14.43 15.06 14.09
C GLU A 162 15.46 13.96 13.87
N ALA A 163 16.58 14.30 13.27
CA ALA A 163 17.74 13.42 13.19
C ALA A 163 18.62 13.71 14.41
N ASP A 164 18.73 12.76 15.32
CA ASP A 164 19.71 12.79 16.43
C ASP A 164 21.14 12.52 15.90
#